data_c2db3e3448033db0cf6b8f568389963d
#
_entry.id   c2db3e3448033db0cf6b8f568389963d
#
_cell.length_a   1.000
_cell.length_b   1.000
_cell.length_c   1.000
_cell.angle_alpha   90.00
_cell.angle_beta   90.00
_cell.angle_gamma   90.00
#
_symmetry.space_group_name_H-M   'P 1'
#
loop_
_entity.id
_entity.type
_entity.pdbx_description
1 polymer ?
#
loop_
_entity_poly.entity_id
_entity_poly.type
_entity_poly.pdbx_seq_one_letter_code
_entity_poly.pdbx_strand_id
1 'polypeptide(L)'
;PLRAVGLKAYELRNQHSAAIEIFIKSLRAQFLTQNGRLPQEPEELKNLLAKPLPAGGDPIRFLLTSATSAGLTKSDGQGWRLTAAPERRAIERSLHLLSNGWLELAVLDCLQRNPRYQYPMWGFEHAKSSSSDHHDADILCRDTRSNSLRLICCRVTLTRSPAEHLEGLAARARKLGGAACTFVLYKPAQGQEPLIRSEARRLGIDAAIEADEIVKAFSPGGA
;
A
#
# COMPACT_ATOMS: atom_id res chain seq x y z
N PRO A 1 13.89 7.39 4.76
CA PRO A 1 14.29 6.06 4.26
C PRO A 1 13.13 5.27 3.66
N LEU A 2 11.98 5.08 4.36
CA LEU A 2 10.83 4.28 3.89
C LEU A 2 10.26 4.78 2.55
N ARG A 3 10.19 6.10 2.36
CA ARG A 3 9.75 6.73 1.12
C ARG A 3 10.59 6.29 -0.08
N ALA A 4 11.92 6.24 0.07
CA ALA A 4 12.81 5.79 -1.00
C ALA A 4 12.54 4.34 -1.39
N VAL A 5 12.20 3.47 -0.44
CA VAL A 5 11.78 2.08 -0.70
C VAL A 5 10.47 2.05 -1.51
N GLY A 6 9.49 2.87 -1.13
CA GLY A 6 8.21 2.94 -1.84
C GLY A 6 8.38 3.39 -3.30
N LEU A 7 9.14 4.46 -3.53
CA LEU A 7 9.43 4.95 -4.88
C LEU A 7 10.19 3.93 -5.72
N LYS A 8 11.20 3.27 -5.12
CA LYS A 8 11.97 2.24 -5.83
C LYS A 8 11.11 1.03 -6.17
N ALA A 9 10.25 0.59 -5.26
CA ALA A 9 9.31 -0.51 -5.52
C ALA A 9 8.30 -0.14 -6.62
N TYR A 10 7.81 1.10 -6.64
CA TYR A 10 6.91 1.61 -7.67
C TYR A 10 7.60 1.60 -9.05
N GLU A 11 8.81 2.13 -9.15
CA GLU A 11 9.62 2.13 -10.37
C GLU A 11 9.88 0.71 -10.89
N LEU A 12 10.37 -0.17 -10.01
CA LEU A 12 10.66 -1.56 -10.36
C LEU A 12 9.42 -2.33 -10.80
N ARG A 13 8.27 -2.04 -10.21
CA ARG A 13 7.03 -2.67 -10.61
C ARG A 13 6.57 -2.23 -12.00
N ASN A 14 6.77 -0.97 -12.36
CA ASN A 14 6.47 -0.50 -13.70
C ASN A 14 7.35 -1.18 -14.77
N GLN A 15 8.62 -1.44 -14.43
CA GLN A 15 9.59 -2.04 -15.34
C GLN A 15 9.61 -3.58 -15.32
N HIS A 16 9.31 -4.20 -14.16
CA HIS A 16 9.51 -5.62 -13.88
C HIS A 16 8.32 -6.24 -13.14
N SER A 17 7.08 -5.98 -13.59
CA SER A 17 5.87 -6.35 -12.86
C SER A 17 5.79 -7.84 -12.51
N ALA A 18 6.15 -8.72 -13.45
CA ALA A 18 6.11 -10.16 -13.24
C ALA A 18 7.06 -10.63 -12.12
N ALA A 19 8.29 -10.11 -12.08
CA ALA A 19 9.25 -10.46 -11.03
C ALA A 19 8.78 -10.01 -9.65
N ILE A 20 8.22 -8.80 -9.56
CA ILE A 20 7.67 -8.27 -8.31
C ILE A 20 6.44 -9.06 -7.86
N GLU A 21 5.56 -9.46 -8.77
CA GLU A 21 4.39 -10.30 -8.44
C GLU A 21 4.81 -11.67 -7.88
N ILE A 22 5.79 -12.31 -8.50
CA ILE A 22 6.34 -13.59 -8.01
C ILE A 22 6.93 -13.40 -6.60
N PHE A 23 7.70 -12.33 -6.40
CA PHE A 23 8.27 -12.01 -5.08
C PHE A 23 7.18 -11.83 -4.02
N ILE A 24 6.15 -11.02 -4.30
CA ILE A 24 5.04 -10.77 -3.36
C ILE A 24 4.30 -12.07 -3.04
N LYS A 25 4.02 -12.91 -4.05
CA LYS A 25 3.39 -14.22 -3.84
C LYS A 25 4.25 -15.12 -2.95
N SER A 26 5.55 -15.20 -3.22
CA SER A 26 6.49 -16.00 -2.44
C SER A 26 6.63 -15.48 -1.00
N LEU A 27 6.69 -14.15 -0.83
CA LEU A 27 6.72 -13.52 0.48
C LEU A 27 5.46 -13.86 1.30
N ARG A 28 4.28 -13.76 0.69
CA ARG A 28 3.01 -14.11 1.36
C ARG A 28 2.94 -15.59 1.70
N ALA A 29 3.32 -16.47 0.78
CA ALA A 29 3.33 -17.92 1.04
C ALA A 29 4.29 -18.31 2.16
N GLN A 30 5.40 -17.57 2.32
CA GLN A 30 6.38 -17.85 3.37
C GLN A 30 5.93 -17.38 4.75
N PHE A 31 5.25 -16.22 4.84
CA PHE A 31 4.96 -15.55 6.12
C PHE A 31 3.51 -15.67 6.56
N LEU A 32 2.57 -15.91 5.65
CA LEU A 32 1.15 -15.95 5.97
C LEU A 32 0.61 -17.37 5.94
N THR A 33 -0.28 -17.67 6.87
CA THR A 33 -1.07 -18.90 6.88
C THR A 33 -2.03 -18.96 5.67
N GLN A 34 -2.69 -20.09 5.46
CA GLN A 34 -3.70 -20.24 4.41
C GLN A 34 -4.83 -19.17 4.49
N ASN A 35 -5.10 -18.65 5.69
CA ASN A 35 -6.08 -17.61 5.93
C ASN A 35 -5.51 -16.18 5.71
N GLY A 36 -4.31 -16.05 5.17
CA GLY A 36 -3.66 -14.76 4.90
C GLY A 36 -3.25 -13.99 6.15
N ARG A 37 -3.08 -14.65 7.29
CA ARG A 37 -2.67 -14.05 8.57
C ARG A 37 -1.30 -14.57 9.02
N LEU A 38 -0.58 -13.77 9.80
CA LEU A 38 0.60 -14.26 10.50
C LEU A 38 0.23 -15.33 11.52
N PRO A 39 1.14 -16.28 11.80
CA PRO A 39 0.98 -17.21 12.92
C PRO A 39 0.72 -16.47 14.24
N GLN A 40 0.05 -17.12 15.17
CA GLN A 40 -0.27 -16.52 16.47
C GLN A 40 0.82 -16.73 17.49
N GLU A 41 1.54 -17.85 17.42
CA GLU A 41 2.54 -18.25 18.38
C GLU A 41 3.83 -17.42 18.25
N PRO A 42 4.35 -16.83 19.34
CA PRO A 42 5.55 -16.02 19.33
C PRO A 42 6.79 -16.74 18.79
N GLU A 43 6.90 -18.03 19.05
CA GLU A 43 8.03 -18.84 18.59
C GLU A 43 7.99 -19.08 17.08
N GLU A 44 6.82 -19.26 16.51
CA GLU A 44 6.64 -19.33 15.06
C GLU A 44 7.02 -18.00 14.39
N LEU A 45 6.69 -16.87 15.00
CA LEU A 45 7.08 -15.55 14.50
C LEU A 45 8.60 -15.35 14.49
N LYS A 46 9.30 -15.79 15.54
CA LYS A 46 10.77 -15.75 15.58
C LYS A 46 11.38 -16.64 14.51
N ASN A 47 10.84 -17.86 14.31
CA ASN A 47 11.29 -18.78 13.28
C ASN A 47 11.08 -18.20 11.87
N LEU A 48 9.99 -17.47 11.64
CA LEU A 48 9.76 -16.75 10.38
C LEU A 48 10.81 -15.66 10.13
N LEU A 49 11.17 -14.89 11.14
CA LEU A 49 12.20 -13.84 11.01
C LEU A 49 13.60 -14.40 10.74
N ALA A 50 13.86 -15.62 11.15
CA ALA A 50 15.12 -16.32 10.86
C ALA A 50 15.22 -16.80 9.39
N LYS A 51 14.07 -16.95 8.68
CA LYS A 51 14.07 -17.42 7.30
C LYS A 51 14.59 -16.33 6.34
N PRO A 52 15.40 -16.70 5.34
CA PRO A 52 15.77 -15.76 4.29
C PRO A 52 14.55 -15.36 3.47
N LEU A 53 14.50 -14.10 3.05
CA LEU A 53 13.48 -13.61 2.13
C LEU A 53 13.67 -14.23 0.75
N PRO A 54 12.59 -14.43 -0.03
CA PRO A 54 12.72 -14.92 -1.39
C PRO A 54 13.64 -13.97 -2.18
N ALA A 55 14.79 -14.46 -2.60
CA ALA A 55 15.71 -13.73 -3.45
C ALA A 55 15.39 -14.07 -4.91
N GLY A 56 14.80 -13.12 -5.62
CA GLY A 56 14.63 -13.18 -7.08
C GLY A 56 15.84 -12.64 -7.83
N GLY A 57 15.68 -12.40 -9.13
CA GLY A 57 16.68 -11.72 -9.97
C GLY A 57 17.00 -10.28 -9.50
N ASP A 58 17.79 -9.58 -10.29
CA ASP A 58 18.28 -8.23 -9.96
C ASP A 58 17.22 -7.23 -9.50
N PRO A 59 16.01 -7.17 -10.08
CA PRO A 59 14.99 -6.24 -9.57
C PRO A 59 14.66 -6.43 -8.09
N ILE A 60 14.59 -7.69 -7.64
CA ILE A 60 14.28 -8.00 -6.24
C ILE A 60 15.48 -7.68 -5.35
N ARG A 61 16.69 -7.94 -5.80
CA ARG A 61 17.91 -7.55 -5.07
C ARG A 61 17.98 -6.05 -4.86
N PHE A 62 17.66 -5.24 -5.87
CA PHE A 62 17.61 -3.78 -5.76
C PHE A 62 16.55 -3.32 -4.74
N LEU A 63 15.36 -3.93 -4.75
CA LEU A 63 14.31 -3.65 -3.76
C LEU A 63 14.78 -3.97 -2.34
N LEU A 64 15.35 -5.15 -2.13
CA LEU A 64 15.81 -5.60 -0.82
C LEU A 64 17.00 -4.78 -0.31
N THR A 65 17.90 -4.35 -1.19
CA THR A 65 18.99 -3.42 -0.85
C THR A 65 18.44 -2.07 -0.40
N SER A 66 17.45 -1.53 -1.10
CA SER A 66 16.77 -0.30 -0.68
C SER A 66 16.05 -0.48 0.66
N ALA A 67 15.41 -1.63 0.88
CA ALA A 67 14.78 -1.97 2.14
C ALA A 67 15.79 -2.11 3.28
N THR A 68 17.00 -2.61 3.01
CA THR A 68 18.11 -2.67 3.99
C THR A 68 18.54 -1.27 4.41
N SER A 69 18.71 -0.36 3.47
CA SER A 69 19.05 1.04 3.75
C SER A 69 17.98 1.76 4.58
N ALA A 70 16.75 1.28 4.53
CA ALA A 70 15.63 1.78 5.35
C ALA A 70 15.46 1.03 6.69
N GLY A 71 16.29 0.04 6.99
CA GLY A 71 16.22 -0.76 8.22
C GLY A 71 15.09 -1.79 8.25
N LEU A 72 14.44 -2.09 7.12
CA LEU A 72 13.39 -3.10 7.03
C LEU A 72 13.93 -4.52 6.89
N THR A 73 15.09 -4.63 6.26
CA THR A 73 15.78 -5.91 6.04
C THR A 73 17.24 -5.79 6.47
N LYS A 74 17.89 -6.93 6.62
CA LYS A 74 19.34 -7.04 6.78
C LYS A 74 19.86 -8.13 5.85
N SER A 75 21.09 -7.98 5.36
CA SER A 75 21.80 -8.99 4.59
C SER A 75 22.98 -9.52 5.40
N ASP A 76 23.15 -10.83 5.41
CA ASP A 76 24.22 -11.52 6.15
C ASP A 76 25.15 -12.34 5.21
N GLY A 77 25.12 -12.07 3.91
CA GLY A 77 25.89 -12.82 2.90
C GLY A 77 25.21 -14.12 2.44
N GLN A 78 24.27 -14.65 3.21
CA GLN A 78 23.44 -15.80 2.82
C GLN A 78 22.07 -15.41 2.25
N GLY A 79 21.72 -14.13 2.32
CA GLY A 79 20.47 -13.58 1.83
C GLY A 79 19.99 -12.39 2.63
N TRP A 80 18.72 -12.05 2.42
CA TRP A 80 18.06 -10.97 3.17
C TRP A 80 17.07 -11.57 4.17
N ARG A 81 16.95 -10.93 5.34
CA ARG A 81 15.96 -11.25 6.38
C ARG A 81 15.26 -9.98 6.84
N LEU A 82 14.05 -10.10 7.35
CA LEU A 82 13.37 -8.98 7.99
C LEU A 82 14.13 -8.55 9.26
N THR A 83 14.23 -7.23 9.48
CA THR A 83 14.84 -6.65 10.68
C THR A 83 13.79 -6.37 11.77
N ALA A 84 12.50 -6.69 11.51
CA ALA A 84 11.42 -6.41 12.45
C ALA A 84 11.70 -7.04 13.83
N ALA A 85 11.29 -6.34 14.88
CA ALA A 85 11.16 -6.95 16.21
C ALA A 85 10.20 -8.15 16.16
N PRO A 86 10.34 -9.15 17.04
CA PRO A 86 9.48 -10.35 17.04
C PRO A 86 8.04 -10.07 17.50
N GLU A 87 7.60 -8.86 17.31
CA GLU A 87 6.25 -8.38 17.58
C GLU A 87 5.41 -8.47 16.29
N ARG A 88 4.22 -9.01 16.42
CA ARG A 88 3.30 -9.21 15.30
C ARG A 88 3.12 -7.95 14.45
N ARG A 89 2.84 -6.81 15.09
CA ARG A 89 2.62 -5.53 14.38
C ARG A 89 3.84 -5.06 13.59
N ALA A 90 5.05 -5.26 14.13
CA ALA A 90 6.28 -4.88 13.44
C ALA A 90 6.50 -5.74 12.17
N ILE A 91 6.22 -7.04 12.27
CA ILE A 91 6.31 -7.97 11.15
C ILE A 91 5.23 -7.63 10.10
N GLU A 92 3.98 -7.45 10.51
CA GLU A 92 2.87 -7.07 9.61
C GLU A 92 3.19 -5.79 8.84
N ARG A 93 3.71 -4.76 9.52
CA ARG A 93 4.10 -3.50 8.88
C ARG A 93 5.23 -3.69 7.87
N SER A 94 6.24 -4.47 8.19
CA SER A 94 7.36 -4.74 7.27
C SER A 94 6.91 -5.53 6.04
N LEU A 95 6.07 -6.53 6.22
CA LEU A 95 5.49 -7.30 5.13
C LEU A 95 4.56 -6.45 4.26
N HIS A 96 3.74 -5.59 4.89
CA HIS A 96 2.88 -4.66 4.17
C HIS A 96 3.70 -3.73 3.29
N LEU A 97 4.77 -3.14 3.82
CA LEU A 97 5.67 -2.27 3.07
C LEU A 97 6.31 -2.96 1.87
N LEU A 98 6.76 -4.20 2.03
CA LEU A 98 7.38 -4.96 0.95
C LEU A 98 6.37 -5.49 -0.08
N SER A 99 5.09 -5.65 0.30
CA SER A 99 4.07 -6.23 -0.59
C SER A 99 3.17 -5.20 -1.26
N ASN A 100 2.55 -4.30 -0.52
CA ASN A 100 1.51 -3.38 -1.01
C ASN A 100 1.74 -1.92 -0.61
N GLY A 101 2.35 -1.64 0.54
CA GLY A 101 2.53 -0.30 1.09
C GLY A 101 3.44 0.61 0.24
N TRP A 102 4.19 0.04 -0.71
CA TRP A 102 4.98 0.81 -1.67
C TRP A 102 4.12 1.76 -2.52
N LEU A 103 2.89 1.37 -2.88
CA LEU A 103 1.97 2.22 -3.62
C LEU A 103 1.51 3.41 -2.77
N GLU A 104 1.17 3.15 -1.50
CA GLU A 104 0.80 4.20 -0.55
C GLU A 104 1.95 5.21 -0.35
N LEU A 105 3.19 4.72 -0.22
CA LEU A 105 4.37 5.57 -0.09
C LEU A 105 4.65 6.38 -1.36
N ALA A 106 4.42 5.82 -2.55
CA ALA A 106 4.56 6.53 -3.81
C ALA A 106 3.52 7.66 -3.94
N VAL A 107 2.26 7.37 -3.61
CA VAL A 107 1.19 8.38 -3.59
C VAL A 107 1.49 9.45 -2.54
N LEU A 108 1.92 9.07 -1.33
CA LEU A 108 2.31 10.00 -0.28
C LEU A 108 3.43 10.96 -0.74
N ASP A 109 4.41 10.45 -1.47
CA ASP A 109 5.48 11.26 -2.05
C ASP A 109 4.95 12.30 -3.04
N CYS A 110 4.05 11.91 -3.93
CA CYS A 110 3.41 12.84 -4.86
C CYS A 110 2.63 13.93 -4.12
N LEU A 111 1.85 13.55 -3.10
CA LEU A 111 1.08 14.49 -2.28
C LEU A 111 1.97 15.50 -1.55
N GLN A 112 3.09 15.06 -0.99
CA GLN A 112 4.03 15.93 -0.27
C GLN A 112 4.71 16.97 -1.17
N ARG A 113 4.82 16.68 -2.46
CA ARG A 113 5.38 17.61 -3.46
C ARG A 113 4.34 18.54 -4.06
N ASN A 114 3.06 18.24 -3.89
CA ASN A 114 1.98 19.01 -4.47
C ASN A 114 1.39 19.98 -3.42
N PRO A 115 1.55 21.30 -3.58
CA PRO A 115 1.07 22.31 -2.61
C PRO A 115 -0.46 22.31 -2.42
N ARG A 116 -1.20 21.68 -3.33
CA ARG A 116 -2.64 21.47 -3.20
C ARG A 116 -2.96 20.59 -1.98
N TYR A 117 -2.09 19.65 -1.63
CA TYR A 117 -2.34 18.71 -0.56
C TYR A 117 -1.48 19.06 0.66
N GLN A 118 -2.13 19.36 1.77
CA GLN A 118 -1.47 19.71 3.01
C GLN A 118 -1.60 18.60 4.04
N TYR A 119 -0.58 18.47 4.87
CA TYR A 119 -0.54 17.54 6.00
C TYR A 119 -0.88 16.08 5.64
N PRO A 120 -0.28 15.51 4.59
CA PRO A 120 -0.56 14.13 4.24
C PRO A 120 -0.05 13.19 5.35
N MET A 121 -0.97 12.43 5.93
CA MET A 121 -0.73 11.43 6.97
C MET A 121 -0.91 10.03 6.40
N TRP A 122 0.04 9.16 6.66
CA TRP A 122 0.02 7.76 6.24
C TRP A 122 -0.44 6.84 7.37
N GLY A 123 -1.28 5.85 7.05
CA GLY A 123 -1.74 4.84 7.99
C GLY A 123 -2.63 5.43 9.09
N PHE A 124 -3.62 6.26 8.72
CA PHE A 124 -4.54 6.86 9.67
C PHE A 124 -5.50 5.82 10.26
N GLU A 125 -5.51 5.69 11.58
CA GLU A 125 -6.44 4.87 12.34
C GLU A 125 -7.33 5.75 13.22
N HIS A 126 -8.65 5.55 13.14
CA HIS A 126 -9.58 6.25 14.03
C HIS A 126 -9.67 5.52 15.38
N ALA A 127 -9.42 6.23 16.47
CA ALA A 127 -9.29 5.68 17.84
C ALA A 127 -10.52 4.95 18.41
N LYS A 128 -11.68 4.98 17.74
CA LYS A 128 -12.93 4.37 18.22
C LYS A 128 -13.38 3.11 17.46
N SER A 129 -12.57 2.60 16.54
CA SER A 129 -12.90 1.37 15.83
C SER A 129 -12.61 0.16 16.71
N SER A 130 -13.65 -0.40 17.33
CA SER A 130 -13.62 -1.70 18.03
C SER A 130 -13.63 -2.89 17.06
N SER A 131 -13.67 -2.63 15.76
CA SER A 131 -13.66 -3.66 14.73
C SER A 131 -12.23 -3.96 14.30
N SER A 132 -11.95 -5.22 14.05
CA SER A 132 -10.66 -5.75 13.58
C SER A 132 -10.18 -5.26 12.20
N ASP A 133 -10.89 -4.34 11.57
CA ASP A 133 -10.53 -3.72 10.30
C ASP A 133 -9.68 -2.47 10.57
N HIS A 134 -8.38 -2.68 10.64
CA HIS A 134 -7.38 -1.80 11.26
C HIS A 134 -6.96 -0.56 10.46
N HIS A 135 -7.55 -0.22 9.33
CA HIS A 135 -7.16 1.01 8.62
C HIS A 135 -8.37 1.76 8.10
N ASP A 136 -8.69 2.87 8.74
CA ASP A 136 -9.77 3.74 8.27
C ASP A 136 -9.38 4.46 6.97
N ALA A 137 -8.08 4.74 6.77
CA ALA A 137 -7.52 5.30 5.54
C ALA A 137 -6.07 4.89 5.33
N ASP A 138 -5.68 4.65 4.08
CA ASP A 138 -4.27 4.46 3.75
C ASP A 138 -3.52 5.79 3.83
N ILE A 139 -4.14 6.88 3.31
CA ILE A 139 -3.63 8.24 3.42
C ILE A 139 -4.79 9.21 3.67
N LEU A 140 -4.58 10.17 4.58
CA LEU A 140 -5.47 11.29 4.85
C LEU A 140 -4.71 12.60 4.61
N CYS A 141 -5.30 13.56 3.91
CA CYS A 141 -4.72 14.89 3.71
C CYS A 141 -5.81 15.98 3.64
N ARG A 142 -5.39 17.26 3.70
CA ARG A 142 -6.26 18.40 3.39
C ARG A 142 -6.07 18.78 1.92
N ASP A 143 -7.15 18.84 1.15
CA ASP A 143 -7.16 19.39 -0.20
C ASP A 143 -7.46 20.90 -0.09
N THR A 144 -6.48 21.74 -0.44
CA THR A 144 -6.62 23.20 -0.32
C THR A 144 -7.60 23.79 -1.33
N ARG A 145 -7.84 23.13 -2.46
CA ARG A 145 -8.77 23.60 -3.50
C ARG A 145 -10.22 23.51 -3.04
N SER A 146 -10.60 22.41 -2.41
CA SER A 146 -11.95 22.22 -1.86
C SER A 146 -12.06 22.60 -0.39
N ASN A 147 -10.94 22.93 0.27
CA ASN A 147 -10.83 23.17 1.70
C ASN A 147 -11.42 22.05 2.56
N SER A 148 -11.31 20.82 2.11
CA SER A 148 -11.88 19.63 2.76
C SER A 148 -10.83 18.57 3.05
N LEU A 149 -11.16 17.64 3.95
CA LEU A 149 -10.37 16.42 4.11
C LEU A 149 -10.54 15.53 2.88
N ARG A 150 -9.45 14.89 2.49
CA ARG A 150 -9.43 13.89 1.43
C ARG A 150 -8.88 12.57 1.96
N LEU A 151 -9.67 11.54 1.78
CA LEU A 151 -9.35 10.16 2.11
C LEU A 151 -8.88 9.45 0.86
N ILE A 152 -7.71 8.84 0.91
CA ILE A 152 -7.14 8.11 -0.22
C ILE A 152 -6.96 6.65 0.17
N CYS A 153 -7.51 5.76 -0.64
CA CYS A 153 -7.40 4.32 -0.49
C CYS A 153 -6.59 3.76 -1.66
N CYS A 154 -5.48 3.09 -1.36
CA CYS A 154 -4.56 2.53 -2.33
C CYS A 154 -4.69 1.01 -2.39
N ARG A 155 -4.86 0.46 -3.58
CA ARG A 155 -4.88 -0.99 -3.81
C ARG A 155 -3.98 -1.36 -4.98
N VAL A 156 -3.17 -2.38 -4.80
CA VAL A 156 -2.34 -2.91 -5.89
C VAL A 156 -3.20 -3.73 -6.84
N THR A 157 -4.04 -4.59 -6.27
CA THR A 157 -5.04 -5.40 -6.98
C THR A 157 -6.27 -5.52 -6.11
N LEU A 158 -7.42 -5.82 -6.69
CA LEU A 158 -8.65 -6.09 -5.94
C LEU A 158 -8.77 -7.58 -5.63
N THR A 159 -9.03 -7.89 -4.37
CA THR A 159 -9.29 -9.25 -3.87
C THR A 159 -10.79 -9.51 -3.65
N ARG A 160 -11.60 -8.45 -3.67
CA ARG A 160 -13.06 -8.47 -3.55
C ARG A 160 -13.69 -7.72 -4.72
N SER A 161 -15.00 -7.69 -4.79
CA SER A 161 -15.69 -6.92 -5.81
C SER A 161 -15.36 -5.43 -5.73
N PRO A 162 -15.26 -4.72 -6.87
CA PRO A 162 -15.05 -3.27 -6.88
C PRO A 162 -16.08 -2.51 -6.04
N ALA A 163 -17.35 -2.93 -6.09
CA ALA A 163 -18.44 -2.31 -5.33
C ALA A 163 -18.18 -2.35 -3.82
N GLU A 164 -17.81 -3.51 -3.25
CA GLU A 164 -17.52 -3.64 -1.82
C GLU A 164 -16.39 -2.71 -1.36
N HIS A 165 -15.32 -2.59 -2.17
CA HIS A 165 -14.21 -1.70 -1.84
C HIS A 165 -14.63 -0.23 -1.85
N LEU A 166 -15.36 0.20 -2.88
CA LEU A 166 -15.77 1.59 -3.05
C LEU A 166 -16.86 2.00 -2.07
N GLU A 167 -17.83 1.13 -1.78
CA GLU A 167 -18.85 1.36 -0.75
C GLU A 167 -18.23 1.47 0.65
N GLY A 168 -17.24 0.60 0.95
CA GLY A 168 -16.49 0.68 2.19
C GLY A 168 -15.71 2.00 2.32
N LEU A 169 -15.12 2.50 1.24
CA LEU A 169 -14.44 3.80 1.21
C LEU A 169 -15.43 4.95 1.42
N ALA A 170 -16.56 4.95 0.71
CA ALA A 170 -17.61 5.96 0.87
C ALA A 170 -18.20 5.98 2.30
N ALA A 171 -18.37 4.80 2.90
CA ALA A 171 -18.85 4.69 4.28
C ALA A 171 -17.86 5.30 5.28
N ARG A 172 -16.56 5.07 5.09
CA ARG A 172 -15.50 5.68 5.91
C ARG A 172 -15.47 7.19 5.77
N ALA A 173 -15.58 7.69 4.56
CA ALA A 173 -15.62 9.15 4.31
C ALA A 173 -16.81 9.82 5.02
N ARG A 174 -17.98 9.20 5.01
CA ARG A 174 -19.14 9.71 5.76
C ARG A 174 -18.86 9.80 7.27
N LYS A 175 -18.18 8.79 7.85
CA LYS A 175 -17.77 8.81 9.27
C LYS A 175 -16.79 9.94 9.59
N LEU A 176 -15.99 10.36 8.61
CA LEU A 176 -15.06 11.47 8.73
C LEU A 176 -15.67 12.84 8.33
N GLY A 177 -16.97 13.00 8.49
CA GLY A 177 -17.65 14.25 8.22
C GLY A 177 -17.86 14.57 6.74
N GLY A 178 -17.88 13.56 5.87
CA GLY A 178 -18.08 13.75 4.43
C GLY A 178 -16.79 14.13 3.69
N ALA A 179 -15.65 13.59 4.12
CA ALA A 179 -14.38 13.77 3.43
C ALA A 179 -14.49 13.37 1.94
N ALA A 180 -13.81 14.10 1.06
CA ALA A 180 -13.67 13.69 -0.33
C ALA A 180 -12.85 12.39 -0.41
N CYS A 181 -13.17 11.53 -1.37
CA CYS A 181 -12.51 10.23 -1.53
C CYS A 181 -11.78 10.14 -2.84
N THR A 182 -10.61 9.51 -2.81
CA THR A 182 -9.91 9.05 -4.02
C THR A 182 -9.56 7.57 -3.87
N PHE A 183 -9.96 6.79 -4.86
CA PHE A 183 -9.58 5.38 -4.96
C PHE A 183 -8.43 5.24 -5.96
N VAL A 184 -7.33 4.67 -5.48
CA VAL A 184 -6.12 4.44 -6.27
C VAL A 184 -5.98 2.95 -6.50
N LEU A 185 -5.95 2.53 -7.77
CA LEU A 185 -5.77 1.14 -8.16
C LEU A 185 -4.64 1.01 -9.17
N TYR A 186 -3.57 0.32 -8.77
CA TYR A 186 -2.39 0.18 -9.62
C TYR A 186 -2.62 -0.73 -10.81
N LYS A 187 -3.33 -1.85 -10.63
CA LYS A 187 -3.57 -2.84 -11.68
C LYS A 187 -4.98 -3.42 -11.58
N PRO A 188 -5.91 -2.95 -12.38
CA PRO A 188 -7.22 -3.58 -12.49
C PRO A 188 -7.09 -4.98 -13.13
N ALA A 189 -7.97 -5.90 -12.77
CA ALA A 189 -8.11 -7.12 -13.55
C ALA A 189 -8.74 -6.79 -14.92
N GLN A 190 -8.46 -7.63 -15.90
CA GLN A 190 -8.96 -7.42 -17.27
C GLN A 190 -10.48 -7.20 -17.28
N GLY A 191 -10.91 -6.11 -17.90
CA GLY A 191 -12.32 -5.76 -18.02
C GLY A 191 -12.98 -5.15 -16.76
N GLN A 192 -12.27 -5.02 -15.64
CA GLN A 192 -12.84 -4.41 -14.43
C GLN A 192 -12.82 -2.89 -14.41
N GLU A 193 -11.96 -2.25 -15.18
CA GLU A 193 -11.79 -0.79 -15.14
C GLU A 193 -13.08 -0.02 -15.40
N PRO A 194 -13.89 -0.30 -16.45
CA PRO A 194 -15.14 0.41 -16.68
C PRO A 194 -16.13 0.32 -15.53
N LEU A 195 -16.22 -0.87 -14.90
CA LEU A 195 -17.06 -1.11 -13.74
C LEU A 195 -16.61 -0.29 -12.53
N ILE A 196 -15.29 -0.27 -12.26
CA ILE A 196 -14.71 0.52 -11.18
C ILE A 196 -15.01 2.00 -11.37
N ARG A 197 -14.80 2.54 -12.57
CA ARG A 197 -15.06 3.95 -12.88
C ARG A 197 -16.53 4.32 -12.76
N SER A 198 -17.42 3.44 -13.24
CA SER A 198 -18.86 3.63 -13.12
C SER A 198 -19.30 3.68 -11.66
N GLU A 199 -18.83 2.73 -10.86
CA GLU A 199 -19.18 2.63 -9.46
C GLU A 199 -18.58 3.77 -8.63
N ALA A 200 -17.33 4.15 -8.87
CA ALA A 200 -16.70 5.30 -8.23
C ALA A 200 -17.50 6.59 -8.51
N ARG A 201 -17.89 6.81 -9.77
CA ARG A 201 -18.72 7.97 -10.15
C ARG A 201 -20.07 7.97 -9.43
N ARG A 202 -20.75 6.82 -9.36
CA ARG A 202 -22.03 6.66 -8.64
C ARG A 202 -21.90 7.06 -7.18
N LEU A 203 -20.76 6.79 -6.55
CA LEU A 203 -20.49 7.06 -5.14
C LEU A 203 -19.83 8.43 -4.88
N GLY A 204 -19.56 9.22 -5.92
CA GLY A 204 -18.85 10.51 -5.79
C GLY A 204 -17.38 10.34 -5.39
N ILE A 205 -16.74 9.25 -5.80
CA ILE A 205 -15.35 8.92 -5.52
C ILE A 205 -14.51 9.23 -6.76
N ASP A 206 -13.42 9.98 -6.60
CA ASP A 206 -12.41 10.12 -7.64
C ASP A 206 -11.67 8.78 -7.81
N ALA A 207 -11.40 8.37 -9.05
CA ALA A 207 -10.65 7.15 -9.33
C ALA A 207 -9.39 7.47 -10.14
N ALA A 208 -8.24 7.05 -9.64
CA ALA A 208 -6.97 7.05 -10.36
C ALA A 208 -6.56 5.58 -10.58
N ILE A 209 -6.61 5.14 -11.83
CA ILE A 209 -6.40 3.75 -12.21
C ILE A 209 -5.19 3.70 -13.14
N GLU A 210 -4.31 2.72 -12.88
CA GLU A 210 -3.03 2.57 -13.54
C GLU A 210 -1.97 3.63 -13.18
N ALA A 211 -0.72 3.30 -13.44
CA ALA A 211 0.43 4.07 -12.98
C ALA A 211 0.44 5.52 -13.47
N ASP A 212 0.14 5.74 -14.74
CA ASP A 212 0.21 7.07 -15.36
C ASP A 212 -0.87 8.01 -14.82
N GLU A 213 -2.08 7.52 -14.59
CA GLU A 213 -3.15 8.31 -13.97
C GLU A 213 -2.84 8.63 -12.51
N ILE A 214 -2.25 7.69 -11.76
CA ILE A 214 -1.86 7.90 -10.36
C ILE A 214 -0.86 9.06 -10.28
N VAL A 215 0.18 9.02 -11.11
CA VAL A 215 1.17 10.11 -11.17
C VAL A 215 0.49 11.42 -11.55
N LYS A 216 -0.33 11.42 -12.61
CA LYS A 216 -1.04 12.61 -13.09
C LYS A 216 -1.99 13.18 -12.04
N ALA A 217 -2.73 12.34 -11.33
CA ALA A 217 -3.73 12.78 -10.34
C ALA A 217 -3.12 13.52 -9.15
N PHE A 218 -1.89 13.16 -8.76
CA PHE A 218 -1.27 13.69 -7.54
C PHE A 218 -0.03 14.57 -7.77
N SER A 219 0.49 14.65 -9.00
CA SER A 219 1.62 15.52 -9.31
C SER A 219 1.23 16.99 -9.37
N PRO A 220 2.16 17.92 -9.10
CA PRO A 220 1.94 19.35 -9.32
C PRO A 220 1.57 19.62 -10.79
N GLY A 221 0.43 20.29 -11.02
CA GLY A 221 -0.06 20.59 -12.38
C GLY A 221 -0.95 19.52 -13.01
N GLY A 222 -1.20 18.41 -12.35
CA GLY A 222 -2.17 17.41 -12.73
C GLY A 222 -3.57 17.77 -12.20
N ALA A 223 -4.48 18.21 -13.11
CA ALA A 223 -5.89 18.60 -12.98
C ALA A 223 -6.17 20.09 -12.89
#